data_d5041978661ce6850eed29ead97fcfe6
#
_entry.id   d5041978661ce6850eed29ead97fcfe6
#
_cell.length_a   1.000
_cell.length_b   1.000
_cell.length_c   1.000
_cell.angle_alpha   90.00
_cell.angle_beta   90.00
_cell.angle_gamma   90.00
#
_symmetry.space_group_name_H-M   'P 1'
#
loop_
_entity.id
_entity.type
_entity.pdbx_description
1 polymer ?
#
loop_
_entity_poly.entity_id
_entity_poly.type
_entity_poly.pdbx_seq_one_letter_code
_entity_poly.pdbx_strand_id
1 'polypeptide(L)'
;YISCAADTIVAEPTTLTGSIGIFGMFFSGEKLIKDKIGINTNVVKTNDHSDFGGSYPLPIPISSRPLTDYEKNVLQNYVNQGYETFLSRVMAGRGLSHDKLHQIAQGRVWTGEDAKALGLVDVLGGLEDAIQIAAHQAGIEKYNLVEYPVIKSPFEELITELTGSIKTQIMQEELGSFYYTWQQIKNILNNQGLMARIPYDIISN
;
A
#
# COMPACT_ATOMS: atom_id res chain seq x y z
N TYR A 1 -2.56 -2.29 10.24
CA TYR A 1 -2.25 -3.71 10.09
C TYR A 1 -0.86 -4.06 10.62
N ILE A 2 0.19 -3.34 10.20
CA ILE A 2 1.59 -3.61 10.58
C ILE A 2 1.81 -3.40 12.09
N SER A 3 1.29 -2.32 12.63
CA SER A 3 1.53 -1.91 14.02
C SER A 3 0.67 -2.65 15.05
N CYS A 4 -0.41 -3.35 14.64
CA CYS A 4 -1.35 -3.94 15.60
C CYS A 4 -0.74 -5.02 16.52
N ALA A 5 0.37 -5.65 16.10
CA ALA A 5 1.09 -6.66 16.86
C ALA A 5 2.21 -6.07 17.78
N ALA A 6 2.40 -4.75 17.79
CA ALA A 6 3.38 -4.12 18.67
C ALA A 6 2.91 -4.17 20.13
N ASP A 7 3.86 -4.34 21.07
CA ASP A 7 3.60 -4.35 22.51
C ASP A 7 3.06 -3.00 23.00
N THR A 8 3.52 -1.93 22.40
CA THR A 8 3.05 -0.56 22.70
C THR A 8 2.96 0.27 21.42
N ILE A 9 1.80 0.85 21.19
CA ILE A 9 1.55 1.80 20.11
C ILE A 9 1.49 3.20 20.70
N VAL A 10 2.36 4.08 20.22
CA VAL A 10 2.43 5.48 20.63
C VAL A 10 1.92 6.34 19.47
N ALA A 11 1.08 7.32 19.77
CA ALA A 11 0.59 8.28 18.79
C ALA A 11 0.40 9.65 19.45
N GLU A 12 0.61 10.72 18.69
CA GLU A 12 0.24 12.06 19.15
C GLU A 12 -1.29 12.23 19.16
N PRO A 13 -1.85 13.12 19.98
CA PRO A 13 -3.30 13.31 20.10
C PRO A 13 -4.01 13.55 18.77
N THR A 14 -3.35 14.23 17.83
CA THR A 14 -3.88 14.58 16.50
C THR A 14 -3.52 13.59 15.40
N THR A 15 -2.74 12.55 15.69
CA THR A 15 -2.33 11.56 14.69
C THR A 15 -3.54 10.86 14.09
N LEU A 16 -3.64 10.86 12.77
CA LEU A 16 -4.67 10.10 12.06
C LEU A 16 -4.42 8.60 12.20
N THR A 17 -5.27 7.92 12.97
CA THR A 17 -5.15 6.50 13.31
C THR A 17 -6.29 5.68 12.67
N GLY A 18 -6.00 4.46 12.32
CA GLY A 18 -6.85 3.62 11.47
C GLY A 18 -6.30 3.70 10.04
N SER A 19 -7.00 3.57 8.95
CA SER A 19 -8.35 3.03 8.86
C SER A 19 -8.31 1.51 8.86
N ILE A 20 -9.11 0.86 9.71
CA ILE A 20 -9.24 -0.59 9.70
C ILE A 20 -10.33 -0.94 8.70
N GLY A 21 -9.95 -1.21 7.47
CA GLY A 21 -10.88 -1.48 6.37
C GLY A 21 -10.13 -1.83 5.10
N ILE A 22 -10.86 -2.40 4.16
CA ILE A 22 -10.36 -2.76 2.82
C ILE A 22 -11.35 -2.25 1.79
N PHE A 23 -10.85 -1.64 0.74
CA PHE A 23 -11.67 -1.26 -0.41
C PHE A 23 -10.88 -1.50 -1.71
N GLY A 24 -11.60 -1.62 -2.81
CA GLY A 24 -11.02 -1.67 -4.14
C GLY A 24 -11.85 -0.84 -5.12
N MET A 25 -11.20 -0.19 -6.07
CA MET A 25 -11.85 0.52 -7.16
C MET A 25 -11.42 -0.07 -8.49
N PHE A 26 -12.40 -0.31 -9.36
CA PHE A 26 -12.17 -0.78 -10.72
C PHE A 26 -12.81 0.20 -11.69
N PHE A 27 -12.01 0.67 -12.63
CA PHE A 27 -12.46 1.60 -13.66
C PHE A 27 -12.61 0.87 -14.99
N SER A 28 -13.78 1.00 -15.63
CA SER A 28 -13.96 0.59 -17.01
C SER A 28 -13.88 1.80 -17.93
N GLY A 29 -12.99 1.73 -18.90
CA GLY A 29 -12.83 2.74 -19.95
C GLY A 29 -13.64 2.47 -21.21
N GLU A 30 -14.42 1.39 -21.26
CA GLU A 30 -15.11 0.92 -22.47
C GLU A 30 -15.88 2.05 -23.16
N LYS A 31 -16.79 2.70 -22.44
CA LYS A 31 -17.60 3.78 -23.01
C LYS A 31 -16.78 4.99 -23.47
N LEU A 32 -15.74 5.35 -22.76
CA LEU A 32 -14.84 6.43 -23.15
C LEU A 32 -14.12 6.11 -24.46
N ILE A 33 -13.52 4.94 -24.52
CA ILE A 33 -12.69 4.50 -25.64
C ILE A 33 -13.55 4.25 -26.88
N LYS A 34 -14.69 3.56 -26.72
CA LYS A 34 -15.59 3.20 -27.82
C LYS A 34 -16.42 4.40 -28.30
N ASP A 35 -17.12 5.08 -27.38
CA ASP A 35 -18.14 6.08 -27.76
C ASP A 35 -17.53 7.48 -28.00
N LYS A 36 -16.40 7.81 -27.36
CA LYS A 36 -15.78 9.12 -27.48
C LYS A 36 -14.55 9.14 -28.39
N ILE A 37 -13.74 8.07 -28.37
CA ILE A 37 -12.52 7.97 -29.17
C ILE A 37 -12.76 7.18 -30.45
N GLY A 38 -13.82 6.37 -30.52
CA GLY A 38 -14.17 5.56 -31.69
C GLY A 38 -13.30 4.29 -31.88
N ILE A 39 -12.55 3.89 -30.85
CA ILE A 39 -11.71 2.70 -30.91
C ILE A 39 -12.53 1.50 -30.45
N ASN A 40 -12.70 0.52 -31.34
CA ASN A 40 -13.30 -0.77 -31.00
C ASN A 40 -12.20 -1.78 -30.65
N THR A 41 -12.37 -2.45 -29.52
CA THR A 41 -11.47 -3.51 -29.08
C THR A 41 -12.16 -4.85 -29.20
N ASN A 42 -11.45 -5.84 -29.75
CA ASN A 42 -11.87 -7.22 -29.73
C ASN A 42 -10.95 -8.00 -28.80
N VAL A 43 -11.54 -8.85 -27.97
CA VAL A 43 -10.80 -9.70 -27.04
C VAL A 43 -10.91 -11.15 -27.52
N VAL A 44 -9.76 -11.79 -27.73
CA VAL A 44 -9.67 -13.23 -27.93
C VAL A 44 -9.31 -13.85 -26.59
N LYS A 45 -10.15 -14.73 -26.10
CA LYS A 45 -9.99 -15.33 -24.78
C LYS A 45 -10.14 -16.85 -24.81
N THR A 46 -9.43 -17.52 -23.91
CA THR A 46 -9.40 -18.98 -23.82
C THR A 46 -10.50 -19.52 -22.92
N ASN A 47 -11.05 -18.70 -22.02
CA ASN A 47 -12.18 -19.03 -21.16
C ASN A 47 -12.96 -17.76 -20.76
N ASP A 48 -14.09 -17.91 -20.08
CA ASP A 48 -15.05 -16.82 -19.84
C ASP A 48 -14.49 -15.61 -19.06
N HIS A 49 -13.49 -15.83 -18.21
CA HIS A 49 -12.93 -14.77 -17.35
C HIS A 49 -11.43 -14.53 -17.58
N SER A 50 -10.84 -15.04 -18.67
CA SER A 50 -9.41 -14.85 -18.94
C SER A 50 -9.03 -13.40 -19.29
N ASP A 51 -10.00 -12.57 -19.60
CA ASP A 51 -9.88 -11.13 -19.81
C ASP A 51 -10.21 -10.29 -18.55
N PHE A 52 -10.34 -10.93 -17.39
CA PHE A 52 -10.57 -10.26 -16.12
C PHE A 52 -9.46 -9.27 -15.80
N GLY A 53 -9.83 -8.02 -15.56
CA GLY A 53 -8.85 -6.95 -15.30
C GLY A 53 -8.02 -6.58 -16.54
N GLY A 54 -8.33 -7.14 -17.73
CA GLY A 54 -7.67 -6.78 -18.97
C GLY A 54 -7.73 -5.28 -19.20
N SER A 55 -6.56 -4.67 -19.38
CA SER A 55 -6.43 -3.22 -19.59
C SER A 55 -6.06 -2.93 -21.03
N TYR A 56 -6.45 -1.76 -21.50
CA TYR A 56 -5.86 -1.19 -22.71
C TYR A 56 -4.33 -1.04 -22.49
N PRO A 57 -3.53 -1.02 -23.54
CA PRO A 57 -2.09 -0.78 -23.46
C PRO A 57 -1.81 0.70 -23.09
N LEU A 58 -2.37 1.14 -21.99
CA LEU A 58 -2.21 2.47 -21.40
C LEU A 58 -1.54 2.32 -20.04
N PRO A 59 -0.76 3.31 -19.59
CA PRO A 59 -0.10 3.25 -18.28
C PRO A 59 -1.08 3.33 -17.09
N ILE A 60 -2.39 3.40 -17.36
CA ILE A 60 -3.45 3.46 -16.35
C ILE A 60 -4.19 2.13 -16.37
N PRO A 61 -4.45 1.49 -15.22
CA PRO A 61 -5.17 0.21 -15.14
C PRO A 61 -6.67 0.42 -15.38
N ILE A 62 -7.04 0.66 -16.63
CA ILE A 62 -8.43 0.81 -17.07
C ILE A 62 -8.87 -0.50 -17.72
N SER A 63 -9.91 -1.12 -17.21
CA SER A 63 -10.47 -2.33 -17.80
C SER A 63 -11.13 -2.01 -19.15
N SER A 64 -10.94 -2.90 -20.10
CA SER A 64 -11.53 -2.82 -21.46
C SER A 64 -13.04 -3.08 -21.49
N ARG A 65 -13.61 -3.62 -20.42
CA ARG A 65 -15.04 -3.87 -20.23
C ARG A 65 -15.45 -3.76 -18.76
N PRO A 66 -16.73 -3.57 -18.47
CA PRO A 66 -17.27 -3.68 -17.11
C PRO A 66 -17.06 -5.09 -16.55
N LEU A 67 -16.98 -5.17 -15.24
CA LEU A 67 -17.00 -6.46 -14.54
C LEU A 67 -18.37 -7.11 -14.68
N THR A 68 -18.38 -8.41 -14.91
CA THR A 68 -19.60 -9.23 -14.79
C THR A 68 -20.03 -9.33 -13.32
N ASP A 69 -21.28 -9.72 -13.07
CA ASP A 69 -21.76 -9.86 -11.69
C ASP A 69 -21.05 -10.99 -10.94
N TYR A 70 -20.64 -12.04 -11.64
CA TYR A 70 -19.79 -13.09 -11.09
C TYR A 70 -18.42 -12.51 -10.64
N GLU A 71 -17.76 -11.75 -11.48
CA GLU A 71 -16.47 -11.11 -11.16
C GLU A 71 -16.57 -10.12 -10.01
N LYS A 72 -17.66 -9.33 -9.96
CA LYS A 72 -17.95 -8.45 -8.81
C LYS A 72 -18.08 -9.24 -7.51
N ASN A 73 -18.80 -10.36 -7.55
CA ASN A 73 -19.00 -11.21 -6.38
C ASN A 73 -17.68 -11.85 -5.92
N VAL A 74 -16.83 -12.29 -6.85
CA VAL A 74 -15.48 -12.81 -6.53
C VAL A 74 -14.65 -11.75 -5.84
N LEU A 75 -14.61 -10.54 -6.38
CA LEU A 75 -13.89 -9.42 -5.78
C LEU A 75 -14.45 -9.02 -4.42
N GLN A 76 -15.78 -8.97 -4.29
CA GLN A 76 -16.42 -8.66 -3.01
C GLN A 76 -16.06 -9.70 -1.94
N ASN A 77 -16.07 -10.98 -2.30
CA ASN A 77 -15.65 -12.05 -1.40
C ASN A 77 -14.18 -11.92 -0.99
N TYR A 78 -13.31 -11.55 -1.93
CA TYR A 78 -11.90 -11.30 -1.62
C TYR A 78 -11.73 -10.12 -0.65
N VAL A 79 -12.45 -9.02 -0.86
CA VAL A 79 -12.46 -7.86 0.05
C VAL A 79 -12.98 -8.25 1.42
N ASN A 80 -14.08 -9.01 1.49
CA ASN A 80 -14.65 -9.47 2.75
C ASN A 80 -13.68 -10.38 3.53
N GLN A 81 -13.04 -11.34 2.87
CA GLN A 81 -12.03 -12.22 3.49
C GLN A 81 -10.82 -11.43 3.97
N GLY A 82 -10.35 -10.46 3.16
CA GLY A 82 -9.27 -9.57 3.55
C GLY A 82 -9.62 -8.74 4.78
N TYR A 83 -10.85 -8.23 4.85
CA TYR A 83 -11.34 -7.48 6.00
C TYR A 83 -11.39 -8.34 7.27
N GLU A 84 -11.94 -9.55 7.20
CA GLU A 84 -11.96 -10.48 8.33
C GLU A 84 -10.54 -10.86 8.79
N THR A 85 -9.62 -11.03 7.85
CA THR A 85 -8.19 -11.25 8.15
C THR A 85 -7.60 -10.04 8.89
N PHE A 86 -7.91 -8.82 8.46
CA PHE A 86 -7.47 -7.60 9.14
C PHE A 86 -8.03 -7.54 10.57
N LEU A 87 -9.34 -7.74 10.74
CA LEU A 87 -9.96 -7.77 12.06
C LEU A 87 -9.28 -8.80 12.97
N SER A 88 -9.05 -10.02 12.47
CA SER A 88 -8.42 -11.08 13.26
C SER A 88 -7.04 -10.70 13.77
N ARG A 89 -6.23 -10.00 12.95
CA ARG A 89 -4.90 -9.52 13.34
C ARG A 89 -4.97 -8.43 14.42
N VAL A 90 -5.89 -7.48 14.24
CA VAL A 90 -6.07 -6.40 15.24
C VAL A 90 -6.63 -6.97 16.55
N MET A 91 -7.58 -7.90 16.50
CA MET A 91 -8.10 -8.59 17.67
C MET A 91 -6.99 -9.29 18.45
N ALA A 92 -6.14 -10.04 17.75
CA ALA A 92 -5.02 -10.76 18.36
C ALA A 92 -4.01 -9.80 19.02
N GLY A 93 -3.70 -8.68 18.38
CA GLY A 93 -2.71 -7.73 18.88
C GLY A 93 -3.24 -6.76 19.94
N ARG A 94 -4.55 -6.44 19.91
CA ARG A 94 -5.15 -5.41 20.79
C ARG A 94 -6.12 -6.00 21.84
N GLY A 95 -6.37 -7.31 21.82
CA GLY A 95 -7.26 -7.97 22.78
C GLY A 95 -8.73 -7.53 22.68
N LEU A 96 -9.15 -6.99 21.52
CA LEU A 96 -10.51 -6.52 21.30
C LEU A 96 -11.42 -7.66 20.81
N SER A 97 -12.69 -7.66 21.22
CA SER A 97 -13.67 -8.57 20.65
C SER A 97 -14.05 -8.16 19.22
N HIS A 98 -14.49 -9.14 18.41
CA HIS A 98 -14.92 -8.89 17.03
C HIS A 98 -15.98 -7.79 16.94
N ASP A 99 -17.04 -7.85 17.74
CA ASP A 99 -18.14 -6.89 17.68
C ASP A 99 -17.72 -5.47 18.04
N LYS A 100 -16.89 -5.34 19.09
CA LYS A 100 -16.32 -4.05 19.49
C LYS A 100 -15.43 -3.48 18.39
N LEU A 101 -14.53 -4.31 17.84
CA LEU A 101 -13.64 -3.88 16.78
C LEU A 101 -14.40 -3.53 15.51
N HIS A 102 -15.40 -4.34 15.11
CA HIS A 102 -16.21 -4.08 13.92
C HIS A 102 -16.95 -2.73 14.01
N GLN A 103 -17.43 -2.32 15.18
CA GLN A 103 -18.10 -1.02 15.36
C GLN A 103 -17.16 0.17 15.13
N ILE A 104 -15.87 0.04 15.44
CA ILE A 104 -14.88 1.11 15.29
C ILE A 104 -14.02 0.98 14.03
N ALA A 105 -14.15 -0.12 13.30
CA ALA A 105 -13.47 -0.40 12.02
C ALA A 105 -14.29 0.11 10.81
N GLN A 106 -14.47 -0.68 9.78
CA GLN A 106 -15.20 -0.36 8.55
C GLN A 106 -14.65 0.85 7.79
N GLY A 107 -13.33 1.01 7.84
CA GLY A 107 -12.63 2.11 7.17
C GLY A 107 -12.68 3.45 7.89
N ARG A 108 -13.21 3.50 9.11
CA ARG A 108 -13.21 4.73 9.91
C ARG A 108 -11.81 5.10 10.34
N VAL A 109 -11.59 6.40 10.47
CA VAL A 109 -10.36 7.00 10.98
C VAL A 109 -10.66 7.74 12.28
N TRP A 110 -9.67 7.78 13.16
CA TRP A 110 -9.75 8.33 14.50
C TRP A 110 -8.58 9.26 14.75
N THR A 111 -8.74 10.23 15.63
CA THR A 111 -7.59 10.95 16.20
C THR A 111 -6.81 10.00 17.11
N GLY A 112 -5.54 10.31 17.41
CA GLY A 112 -4.76 9.53 18.37
C GLY A 112 -5.43 9.45 19.74
N GLU A 113 -6.06 10.56 20.18
CA GLU A 113 -6.81 10.63 21.42
C GLU A 113 -8.01 9.70 21.43
N ASP A 114 -8.86 9.74 20.40
CA ASP A 114 -9.99 8.83 20.27
C ASP A 114 -9.51 7.37 20.13
N ALA A 115 -8.47 7.12 19.35
CA ALA A 115 -7.90 5.80 19.17
C ALA A 115 -7.39 5.19 20.48
N LYS A 116 -6.83 6.02 21.38
CA LYS A 116 -6.46 5.59 22.74
C LYS A 116 -7.71 5.22 23.56
N ALA A 117 -8.75 6.04 23.53
CA ALA A 117 -10.00 5.75 24.22
C ALA A 117 -10.65 4.45 23.70
N LEU A 118 -10.47 4.14 22.43
CA LEU A 118 -10.98 2.93 21.79
C LEU A 118 -10.08 1.68 21.97
N GLY A 119 -8.89 1.83 22.54
CA GLY A 119 -7.94 0.74 22.77
C GLY A 119 -7.10 0.36 21.54
N LEU A 120 -7.03 1.24 20.54
CA LEU A 120 -6.17 1.06 19.36
C LEU A 120 -4.77 1.62 19.57
N VAL A 121 -4.61 2.60 20.48
CA VAL A 121 -3.34 3.23 20.86
C VAL A 121 -3.17 3.07 22.37
N ASP A 122 -1.95 2.87 22.84
CA ASP A 122 -1.64 2.66 24.24
C ASP A 122 -1.23 3.96 24.93
N VAL A 123 -0.37 4.75 24.30
CA VAL A 123 0.22 5.94 24.87
C VAL A 123 0.09 7.12 23.91
N LEU A 124 -0.31 8.29 24.47
CA LEU A 124 -0.20 9.54 23.73
C LEU A 124 1.21 10.11 23.95
N GLY A 125 1.92 10.37 22.85
CA GLY A 125 3.28 10.88 22.87
C GLY A 125 3.91 10.90 21.49
N GLY A 126 5.13 11.41 21.42
CA GLY A 126 5.91 11.51 20.20
C GLY A 126 6.95 10.40 20.03
N LEU A 127 7.86 10.60 19.09
CA LEU A 127 8.94 9.66 18.81
C LEU A 127 9.86 9.45 20.00
N GLU A 128 10.15 10.51 20.76
CA GLU A 128 11.04 10.44 21.92
C GLU A 128 10.44 9.57 23.03
N ASP A 129 9.13 9.71 23.27
CA ASP A 129 8.40 8.88 24.22
C ASP A 129 8.43 7.41 23.79
N ALA A 130 8.23 7.14 22.48
CA ALA A 130 8.29 5.78 21.93
C ALA A 130 9.67 5.15 22.12
N ILE A 131 10.76 5.91 21.92
CA ILE A 131 12.14 5.45 22.14
C ILE A 131 12.37 5.12 23.62
N GLN A 132 11.93 5.98 24.53
CA GLN A 132 12.07 5.75 25.97
C GLN A 132 11.29 4.53 26.43
N ILE A 133 10.06 4.35 25.93
CA ILE A 133 9.23 3.18 26.22
C ILE A 133 9.93 1.91 25.71
N ALA A 134 10.43 1.93 24.48
CA ALA A 134 11.13 0.78 23.89
C ALA A 134 12.41 0.43 24.70
N ALA A 135 13.20 1.43 25.10
CA ALA A 135 14.37 1.23 25.93
C ALA A 135 14.01 0.64 27.30
N HIS A 136 12.96 1.15 27.93
CA HIS A 136 12.47 0.65 29.20
C HIS A 136 11.98 -0.79 29.11
N GLN A 137 11.20 -1.11 28.08
CA GLN A 137 10.71 -2.50 27.85
C GLN A 137 11.84 -3.49 27.57
N ALA A 138 12.91 -3.03 26.91
CA ALA A 138 14.10 -3.83 26.64
C ALA A 138 15.06 -3.91 27.85
N GLY A 139 14.82 -3.18 28.94
CA GLY A 139 15.70 -3.11 30.09
C GLY A 139 17.04 -2.41 29.80
N ILE A 140 17.07 -1.48 28.83
CA ILE A 140 18.28 -0.79 28.37
C ILE A 140 18.32 0.62 28.96
N GLU A 141 19.34 0.91 29.79
CA GLU A 141 19.55 2.24 30.37
C GLU A 141 20.39 3.17 29.45
N LYS A 142 21.30 2.58 28.66
CA LYS A 142 22.20 3.33 27.76
C LYS A 142 22.08 2.77 26.35
N TYR A 143 21.71 3.60 25.40
CA TYR A 143 21.53 3.21 24.00
C TYR A 143 22.06 4.29 23.06
N ASN A 144 22.38 3.88 21.85
CA ASN A 144 22.70 4.78 20.74
C ASN A 144 21.56 4.71 19.72
N LEU A 145 21.11 5.87 19.26
CA LEU A 145 20.14 5.94 18.16
C LEU A 145 20.87 5.85 16.83
N VAL A 146 20.40 4.98 15.97
CA VAL A 146 20.91 4.82 14.61
C VAL A 146 19.74 4.98 13.66
N GLU A 147 19.84 5.91 12.75
CA GLU A 147 18.83 6.14 11.72
C GLU A 147 19.05 5.25 10.50
N TYR A 148 17.97 4.66 10.00
CA TYR A 148 17.95 3.92 8.74
C TYR A 148 16.83 4.46 7.83
N PRO A 149 17.07 4.59 6.51
CA PRO A 149 18.36 4.33 5.83
C PRO A 149 19.41 5.37 6.22
N VAL A 150 20.67 4.96 6.21
CA VAL A 150 21.79 5.89 6.45
C VAL A 150 21.72 7.00 5.40
N ILE A 151 21.56 8.25 5.86
CA ILE A 151 21.53 9.43 4.97
C ILE A 151 22.92 9.53 4.34
N LYS A 152 22.98 9.32 3.02
CA LYS A 152 24.21 9.50 2.26
C LYS A 152 24.63 10.96 2.30
N SER A 153 25.93 11.22 2.34
CA SER A 153 26.42 12.60 2.23
C SER A 153 25.98 13.19 0.88
N PRO A 154 25.77 14.51 0.77
CA PRO A 154 25.42 15.16 -0.50
C PRO A 154 26.37 14.80 -1.65
N PHE A 155 27.64 14.52 -1.33
CA PHE A 155 28.64 14.08 -2.29
C PHE A 155 28.43 12.63 -2.76
N GLU A 156 28.02 11.72 -1.86
CA GLU A 156 27.67 10.34 -2.20
C GLU A 156 26.36 10.27 -3.00
N GLU A 157 25.39 11.14 -2.71
CA GLU A 157 24.18 11.30 -3.51
C GLU A 157 24.52 11.77 -4.93
N LEU A 158 25.36 12.81 -5.05
CA LEU A 158 25.79 13.32 -6.35
C LEU A 158 26.52 12.25 -7.19
N ILE A 159 27.41 11.47 -6.58
CA ILE A 159 28.08 10.36 -7.27
C ILE A 159 27.07 9.27 -7.65
N THR A 160 26.10 8.96 -6.77
CA THR A 160 25.08 7.94 -7.04
C THR A 160 24.13 8.38 -8.14
N GLU A 161 23.76 9.66 -8.19
CA GLU A 161 22.95 10.24 -9.28
C GLU A 161 23.72 10.26 -10.61
N LEU A 162 24.97 10.69 -10.61
CA LEU A 162 25.79 10.72 -11.82
C LEU A 162 26.01 9.32 -12.38
N THR A 163 26.39 8.36 -11.53
CA THR A 163 26.58 6.95 -11.97
C THR A 163 25.25 6.26 -12.29
N GLY A 164 24.17 6.58 -11.57
CA GLY A 164 22.82 6.09 -11.83
C GLY A 164 22.24 6.61 -13.15
N SER A 165 22.40 7.90 -13.43
CA SER A 165 21.90 8.53 -14.66
C SER A 165 22.67 7.99 -15.89
N ILE A 166 23.99 7.83 -15.82
CA ILE A 166 24.81 7.25 -16.89
C ILE A 166 24.38 5.81 -17.16
N LYS A 167 24.21 5.00 -16.12
CA LYS A 167 23.75 3.61 -16.27
C LYS A 167 22.35 3.52 -16.86
N THR A 168 21.46 4.44 -16.48
CA THR A 168 20.09 4.52 -17.00
C THR A 168 20.10 4.96 -18.46
N GLN A 169 20.91 5.93 -18.84
CA GLN A 169 21.05 6.39 -20.23
C GLN A 169 21.60 5.28 -21.13
N ILE A 170 22.67 4.60 -20.72
CA ILE A 170 23.21 3.46 -21.48
C ILE A 170 22.15 2.37 -21.65
N MET A 171 21.41 2.03 -20.58
CA MET A 171 20.33 1.04 -20.69
C MET A 171 19.16 1.51 -21.56
N GLN A 172 18.83 2.80 -21.57
CA GLN A 172 17.81 3.36 -22.45
C GLN A 172 18.26 3.33 -23.92
N GLU A 173 19.52 3.62 -24.19
CA GLU A 173 20.09 3.54 -25.55
C GLU A 173 20.15 2.10 -26.07
N GLU A 174 20.57 1.15 -25.24
CA GLU A 174 20.67 -0.26 -25.62
C GLU A 174 19.31 -0.96 -25.77
N LEU A 175 18.37 -0.68 -24.87
CA LEU A 175 17.04 -1.33 -24.85
C LEU A 175 15.98 -0.56 -25.64
N GLY A 176 16.20 0.70 -25.98
CA GLY A 176 15.27 1.53 -26.73
C GLY A 176 13.85 1.49 -26.13
N SER A 177 12.86 1.20 -26.96
CA SER A 177 11.45 1.09 -26.53
C SER A 177 11.19 -0.05 -25.53
N PHE A 178 12.07 -1.04 -25.46
CA PHE A 178 11.98 -2.15 -24.50
C PHE A 178 12.37 -1.76 -23.06
N TYR A 179 13.05 -0.63 -22.86
CA TYR A 179 13.46 -0.18 -21.53
C TYR A 179 12.30 -0.04 -20.55
N TYR A 180 11.19 0.57 -20.96
CA TYR A 180 10.00 0.73 -20.13
C TYR A 180 9.34 -0.61 -19.77
N THR A 181 9.26 -1.51 -20.75
CA THR A 181 8.72 -2.86 -20.52
C THR A 181 9.60 -3.64 -19.55
N TRP A 182 10.92 -3.54 -19.69
CA TRP A 182 11.87 -4.17 -18.79
C TRP A 182 11.77 -3.62 -17.37
N GLN A 183 11.63 -2.31 -17.18
CA GLN A 183 11.40 -1.71 -15.86
C GLN A 183 10.09 -2.21 -15.21
N GLN A 184 9.02 -2.31 -15.98
CA GLN A 184 7.76 -2.85 -15.47
C GLN A 184 7.90 -4.31 -15.03
N ILE A 185 8.56 -5.14 -15.83
CA ILE A 185 8.85 -6.54 -15.48
C ILE A 185 9.70 -6.61 -14.21
N LYS A 186 10.74 -5.82 -14.10
CA LYS A 186 11.61 -5.75 -12.92
C LYS A 186 10.83 -5.33 -11.67
N ASN A 187 9.94 -4.35 -11.78
CA ASN A 187 9.08 -3.92 -10.68
C ASN A 187 8.10 -5.03 -10.26
N ILE A 188 7.54 -5.76 -11.21
CA ILE A 188 6.67 -6.91 -10.93
C ILE A 188 7.45 -8.03 -10.23
N LEU A 189 8.64 -8.36 -10.72
CA LEU A 189 9.48 -9.42 -10.15
C LEU A 189 10.00 -9.08 -8.74
N ASN A 190 10.30 -7.81 -8.49
CA ASN A 190 10.76 -7.34 -7.18
C ASN A 190 9.62 -7.18 -6.16
N ASN A 191 8.37 -7.11 -6.62
CA ASN A 191 7.20 -6.82 -5.82
C ASN A 191 6.19 -7.99 -5.85
N GLN A 192 6.67 -9.22 -5.63
CA GLN A 192 5.81 -10.39 -5.52
C GLN A 192 5.22 -10.52 -4.12
N GLY A 193 3.89 -10.49 -4.01
CA GLY A 193 3.16 -10.73 -2.77
C GLY A 193 2.15 -9.62 -2.42
N LEU A 194 1.43 -9.83 -1.30
CA LEU A 194 0.56 -8.83 -0.69
C LEU A 194 1.43 -7.71 -0.10
N MET A 195 1.30 -6.52 -0.67
CA MET A 195 2.05 -5.35 -0.20
C MET A 195 1.11 -4.33 0.43
N ALA A 196 1.47 -3.84 1.62
CA ALA A 196 0.91 -2.62 2.17
C ALA A 196 1.57 -1.43 1.44
N ARG A 197 0.89 -0.86 0.47
CA ARG A 197 1.39 0.29 -0.30
C ARG A 197 0.50 1.51 -0.05
N ILE A 198 1.12 2.65 0.16
CA ILE A 198 0.43 3.94 0.17
C ILE A 198 -0.12 4.17 -1.25
N PRO A 199 -1.41 4.55 -1.40
CA PRO A 199 -2.06 4.67 -2.72
C PRO A 199 -1.55 5.84 -3.57
N TYR A 200 -0.57 6.60 -3.09
CA TYR A 200 0.02 7.74 -3.78
C TYR A 200 1.53 7.57 -3.89
N ASP A 201 2.06 7.71 -5.10
CA ASP A 201 3.49 7.89 -5.29
C ASP A 201 3.83 9.34 -4.88
N ILE A 202 4.64 9.49 -3.85
CA ILE A 202 5.18 10.80 -3.47
C ILE A 202 6.26 11.13 -4.49
N ILE A 203 5.90 11.91 -5.51
CA ILE A 203 6.89 12.48 -6.42
C ILE A 203 7.46 13.71 -5.71
N SER A 204 8.64 13.57 -5.14
CA SER A 204 9.44 14.73 -4.72
C SER A 204 10.07 15.34 -5.98
N ASN A 205 9.66 16.56 -6.31
CA ASN A 205 10.37 17.41 -7.29
C ASN A 205 11.74 17.81 -6.75
#